data_c697d82f5878a14f4b14c55932792d73
#
_entry.id   c697d82f5878a14f4b14c55932792d73
#
_cell.length_a   1.000
_cell.length_b   1.000
_cell.length_c   1.000
_cell.angle_alpha   90.00
_cell.angle_beta   90.00
_cell.angle_gamma   90.00
#
_symmetry.space_group_name_H-M   'P 1'
#
loop_
_entity.id
_entity.type
_entity.pdbx_description
1 polymer ?
#
loop_
_entity_poly.entity_id
_entity_poly.type
_entity_poly.pdbx_seq_one_letter_code
_entity_poly.pdbx_strand_id
1 'polypeptide(L)'
;FIILLDVDIYPDVVLFEKYKNKIQKGVKPFYILPCLYLTKHGTHILIKKKISVELLKKRYFDFSRKEFLHLASPSSITILKSESYKKIHGFDESFQGHGYEDFDFLIRLYNHHFLSKLKSDFLIDKPCHSPLFTTGFRKYLGEYCLDILLQKDLALHLYHDKKHNDSYYSAREENYRIFRDKYKNAISDECHYDTTLLLSFIQRCIDRGDDIRDYSIYFDNKPGHVDRYDT
;
A
#
# COMPACT_ATOMS: atom_id res chain seq x y z
N PHE A 1 -12.03 9.12 -14.45
CA PHE A 1 -11.19 8.59 -13.38
C PHE A 1 -11.86 7.42 -12.70
N ILE A 2 -11.05 6.52 -12.18
CA ILE A 2 -11.46 5.38 -11.36
C ILE A 2 -10.69 5.49 -10.04
N ILE A 3 -11.38 5.23 -8.92
CA ILE A 3 -10.78 5.04 -7.61
C ILE A 3 -11.16 3.63 -7.19
N LEU A 4 -10.17 2.76 -7.05
CA LEU A 4 -10.34 1.42 -6.51
C LEU A 4 -10.22 1.49 -4.99
N LEU A 5 -11.21 1.01 -4.29
CA LEU A 5 -11.31 1.05 -2.83
C LEU A 5 -11.93 -0.25 -2.31
N ASP A 6 -11.45 -0.73 -1.18
CA ASP A 6 -12.19 -1.70 -0.39
C ASP A 6 -13.37 -1.02 0.32
N VAL A 7 -14.42 -1.77 0.62
CA VAL A 7 -15.68 -1.24 1.18
C VAL A 7 -15.53 -0.62 2.58
N ASP A 8 -14.46 -0.90 3.26
CA ASP A 8 -14.10 -0.46 4.60
C ASP A 8 -13.06 0.67 4.63
N ILE A 9 -12.81 1.30 3.50
CA ILE A 9 -11.98 2.52 3.43
C ILE A 9 -12.82 3.74 3.81
N TYR A 10 -12.30 4.54 4.75
CA TYR A 10 -12.90 5.83 5.07
C TYR A 10 -12.88 6.77 3.85
N PRO A 11 -14.02 7.37 3.45
CA PRO A 11 -14.13 8.17 2.23
C PRO A 11 -13.50 9.58 2.42
N ASP A 12 -12.17 9.66 2.46
CA ASP A 12 -11.43 10.94 2.53
C ASP A 12 -11.43 11.63 1.16
N VAL A 13 -12.52 12.36 0.88
CA VAL A 13 -12.73 13.06 -0.40
C VAL A 13 -11.60 14.05 -0.68
N VAL A 14 -11.08 14.74 0.33
CA VAL A 14 -10.00 15.73 0.18
C VAL A 14 -8.73 15.04 -0.32
N LEU A 15 -8.38 13.91 0.27
CA LEU A 15 -7.23 13.11 -0.14
C LEU A 15 -7.40 12.61 -1.59
N PHE A 16 -8.55 12.05 -1.93
CA PHE A 16 -8.79 11.50 -3.26
C PHE A 16 -8.79 12.59 -4.34
N GLU A 17 -9.42 13.73 -4.12
CA GLU A 17 -9.40 14.86 -5.06
C GLU A 17 -7.98 15.44 -5.21
N LYS A 18 -7.18 15.49 -4.16
CA LYS A 18 -5.77 15.89 -4.23
C LYS A 18 -5.00 15.07 -5.25
N TYR A 19 -5.12 13.75 -5.20
CA TYR A 19 -4.39 12.84 -6.10
C TYR A 19 -4.98 12.76 -7.50
N LYS A 20 -6.30 12.85 -7.63
CA LYS A 20 -6.96 13.01 -8.93
C LYS A 20 -6.44 14.27 -9.65
N ASN A 21 -6.35 15.40 -8.96
CA ASN A 21 -5.84 16.65 -9.51
C ASN A 21 -4.36 16.55 -9.93
N LYS A 22 -3.52 15.81 -9.18
CA LYS A 22 -2.13 15.53 -9.56
C LYS A 22 -2.05 14.73 -10.88
N ILE A 23 -2.94 13.74 -11.07
CA ILE A 23 -3.01 12.98 -12.32
C ILE A 23 -3.45 13.90 -13.48
N GLN A 24 -4.43 14.77 -13.25
CA GLN A 24 -4.89 15.73 -14.27
C GLN A 24 -3.77 16.67 -14.71
N LYS A 25 -2.92 17.09 -13.78
CA LYS A 25 -1.75 17.95 -14.06
C LYS A 25 -0.56 17.18 -14.66
N GLY A 26 -0.69 15.87 -14.88
CA GLY A 26 0.37 15.06 -15.48
C GLY A 26 1.56 14.76 -14.55
N VAL A 27 1.42 14.92 -13.23
CA VAL A 27 2.51 14.66 -12.28
C VAL A 27 2.91 13.18 -12.26
N LYS A 28 1.90 12.29 -12.17
CA LYS A 28 2.05 10.83 -12.32
C LYS A 28 0.80 10.28 -13.01
N PRO A 29 0.88 9.14 -13.72
CA PRO A 29 -0.27 8.55 -14.43
C PRO A 29 -1.30 7.93 -13.49
N PHE A 30 -0.89 7.48 -12.31
CA PHE A 30 -1.74 6.90 -11.27
C PHE A 30 -1.08 7.07 -9.89
N TYR A 31 -1.81 6.76 -8.83
CA TYR A 31 -1.31 6.74 -7.45
C TYR A 31 -1.81 5.50 -6.72
N ILE A 32 -0.92 4.90 -5.91
CA ILE A 32 -1.23 3.85 -4.93
C ILE A 32 -1.12 4.51 -3.55
N LEU A 33 -2.23 4.69 -2.85
CA LEU A 33 -2.23 5.38 -1.57
C LEU A 33 -1.86 4.42 -0.43
N PRO A 34 -0.84 4.71 0.39
CA PRO A 34 -0.62 3.96 1.62
C PRO A 34 -1.85 4.01 2.54
N CYS A 35 -2.15 2.90 3.18
CA CYS A 35 -3.37 2.75 3.98
C CYS A 35 -3.06 2.39 5.43
N LEU A 36 -3.56 3.20 6.36
CA LEU A 36 -3.40 3.03 7.80
C LEU A 36 -4.62 2.31 8.37
N TYR A 37 -4.41 1.10 8.87
CA TYR A 37 -5.45 0.26 9.45
C TYR A 37 -5.75 0.69 10.88
N LEU A 38 -7.02 0.99 11.15
CA LEU A 38 -7.48 1.42 12.46
C LEU A 38 -7.84 0.23 13.35
N THR A 39 -7.68 0.40 14.66
CA THR A 39 -8.29 -0.47 15.67
C THR A 39 -9.80 -0.21 15.74
N LYS A 40 -10.52 -1.07 16.45
CA LYS A 40 -11.94 -0.85 16.81
C LYS A 40 -12.14 0.51 17.50
N HIS A 41 -11.22 0.87 18.40
CA HIS A 41 -11.24 2.17 19.07
C HIS A 41 -10.99 3.34 18.11
N GLY A 42 -9.96 3.25 17.26
CA GLY A 42 -9.66 4.28 16.24
C GLY A 42 -10.83 4.51 15.31
N THR A 43 -11.44 3.45 14.81
CA THR A 43 -12.65 3.52 13.98
C THR A 43 -13.82 4.18 14.72
N HIS A 44 -14.07 3.77 15.98
CA HIS A 44 -15.17 4.33 16.76
C HIS A 44 -15.04 5.85 16.95
N ILE A 45 -13.85 6.35 17.34
CA ILE A 45 -13.67 7.79 17.58
C ILE A 45 -13.72 8.60 16.28
N LEU A 46 -13.28 8.04 15.16
CA LEU A 46 -13.36 8.66 13.84
C LEU A 46 -14.82 8.78 13.36
N ILE A 47 -15.55 7.66 13.34
CA ILE A 47 -16.95 7.63 12.86
C ILE A 47 -17.86 8.50 13.75
N LYS A 48 -17.64 8.49 15.06
CA LYS A 48 -18.39 9.35 16.00
C LYS A 48 -17.96 10.80 15.98
N LYS A 49 -17.08 11.19 15.04
CA LYS A 49 -16.55 12.57 14.90
C LYS A 49 -15.94 13.13 16.18
N LYS A 50 -15.40 12.27 17.05
CA LYS A 50 -14.68 12.67 18.27
C LYS A 50 -13.25 13.16 17.97
N ILE A 51 -12.77 12.87 16.75
CA ILE A 51 -11.46 13.27 16.26
C ILE A 51 -11.55 13.57 14.76
N SER A 52 -10.77 14.54 14.27
CA SER A 52 -10.63 14.77 12.83
C SER A 52 -9.64 13.77 12.20
N VAL A 53 -9.70 13.63 10.88
CA VAL A 53 -8.76 12.77 10.11
C VAL A 53 -7.33 13.26 10.32
N GLU A 54 -7.09 14.56 10.28
CA GLU A 54 -5.77 15.18 10.44
C GLU A 54 -5.19 14.89 11.82
N LEU A 55 -6.01 15.08 12.87
CA LEU A 55 -5.57 14.82 14.24
C LEU A 55 -5.32 13.35 14.48
N LEU A 56 -6.12 12.45 13.87
CA LEU A 56 -5.90 11.01 13.94
C LEU A 56 -4.58 10.63 13.26
N LYS A 57 -4.33 11.14 12.06
CA LYS A 57 -3.04 10.93 11.36
C LYS A 57 -1.86 11.49 12.18
N LYS A 58 -2.00 12.68 12.79
CA LYS A 58 -0.98 13.23 13.67
C LYS A 58 -0.64 12.28 14.82
N ARG A 59 -1.65 11.70 15.49
CA ARG A 59 -1.43 10.72 16.56
C ARG A 59 -0.62 9.50 16.09
N TYR A 60 -0.80 9.07 14.85
CA TYR A 60 0.02 8.00 14.29
C TYR A 60 1.50 8.39 14.25
N PHE A 61 1.82 9.60 13.75
CA PHE A 61 3.19 10.11 13.71
C PHE A 61 3.76 10.43 15.10
N ASP A 62 2.90 10.68 16.08
CA ASP A 62 3.27 10.81 17.51
C ASP A 62 3.38 9.44 18.23
N PHE A 63 3.47 8.34 17.48
CA PHE A 63 3.61 6.97 17.99
C PHE A 63 2.44 6.46 18.85
N SER A 64 1.25 7.01 18.72
CA SER A 64 0.09 6.38 19.34
C SER A 64 -0.17 5.01 18.73
N ARG A 65 -0.42 4.02 19.59
CA ARG A 65 -0.69 2.65 19.16
C ARG A 65 -2.12 2.21 19.40
N LYS A 66 -2.85 2.98 20.19
CA LYS A 66 -4.20 2.66 20.60
C LYS A 66 -5.19 2.71 19.44
N GLU A 67 -4.98 3.59 18.49
CA GLU A 67 -5.88 3.81 17.37
C GLU A 67 -5.52 2.98 16.12
N PHE A 68 -4.33 2.35 16.10
CA PHE A 68 -3.78 1.80 14.85
C PHE A 68 -3.32 0.35 14.98
N LEU A 69 -3.56 -0.43 13.92
CA LEU A 69 -3.07 -1.80 13.79
C LEU A 69 -1.73 -1.85 13.05
N HIS A 70 -1.69 -1.33 11.83
CA HIS A 70 -0.50 -1.30 10.97
C HIS A 70 -0.70 -0.35 9.80
N LEU A 71 0.39 -0.06 9.08
CA LEU A 71 0.40 0.63 7.81
C LEU A 71 0.64 -0.37 6.68
N ALA A 72 -0.21 -0.35 5.65
CA ALA A 72 0.01 -1.06 4.39
C ALA A 72 0.57 -0.11 3.32
N SER A 73 1.73 -0.46 2.76
CA SER A 73 2.34 0.25 1.62
C SER A 73 3.21 -0.73 0.83
N PRO A 74 2.85 -1.06 -0.44
CA PRO A 74 1.64 -0.59 -1.14
C PRO A 74 0.35 -1.12 -0.53
N SER A 75 -0.78 -0.51 -0.89
CA SER A 75 -2.13 -0.98 -0.59
C SER A 75 -2.94 -1.18 -1.88
N SER A 76 -4.17 -1.70 -1.77
CA SER A 76 -5.13 -1.84 -2.87
C SER A 76 -5.69 -0.51 -3.37
N ILE A 77 -5.59 0.57 -2.59
CA ILE A 77 -6.20 1.86 -2.91
C ILE A 77 -5.48 2.54 -4.07
N THR A 78 -6.14 2.60 -5.22
CA THR A 78 -5.53 3.12 -6.45
C THR A 78 -6.39 4.17 -7.12
N ILE A 79 -5.78 5.30 -7.51
CA ILE A 79 -6.43 6.35 -8.29
C ILE A 79 -5.76 6.40 -9.65
N LEU A 80 -6.54 6.28 -10.74
CA LEU A 80 -6.02 6.19 -12.10
C LEU A 80 -7.01 6.77 -13.11
N LYS A 81 -6.54 7.01 -14.34
CA LYS A 81 -7.43 7.31 -15.47
C LYS A 81 -8.17 6.05 -15.91
N SER A 82 -9.45 6.16 -16.25
CA SER A 82 -10.25 5.04 -16.78
C SER A 82 -9.66 4.43 -18.05
N GLU A 83 -8.93 5.24 -18.83
CA GLU A 83 -8.21 4.78 -20.01
C GLU A 83 -7.12 3.76 -19.65
N SER A 84 -6.30 4.03 -18.61
CA SER A 84 -5.27 3.10 -18.16
C SER A 84 -5.87 1.78 -17.67
N TYR A 85 -7.00 1.86 -16.92
CA TYR A 85 -7.73 0.66 -16.47
C TYR A 85 -8.17 -0.22 -17.65
N LYS A 86 -8.76 0.42 -18.67
CA LYS A 86 -9.21 -0.29 -19.90
C LYS A 86 -8.04 -0.91 -20.66
N LYS A 87 -6.92 -0.19 -20.80
CA LYS A 87 -5.73 -0.68 -21.53
C LYS A 87 -5.09 -1.91 -20.91
N ILE A 88 -5.14 -2.03 -19.60
CA ILE A 88 -4.64 -3.24 -18.89
C ILE A 88 -5.72 -4.31 -18.70
N HIS A 89 -6.93 -4.11 -19.25
CA HIS A 89 -8.08 -5.02 -19.13
C HIS A 89 -8.57 -5.28 -17.69
N GLY A 90 -8.42 -4.29 -16.78
CA GLY A 90 -8.88 -4.41 -15.39
C GLY A 90 -8.16 -5.49 -14.58
N PHE A 91 -8.88 -6.11 -13.65
CA PHE A 91 -8.38 -7.25 -12.87
C PHE A 91 -8.33 -8.52 -13.74
N ASP A 92 -7.39 -9.41 -13.41
CA ASP A 92 -7.27 -10.71 -14.06
C ASP A 92 -8.19 -11.71 -13.39
N GLU A 93 -9.20 -12.21 -14.11
CA GLU A 93 -10.24 -13.11 -13.60
C GLU A 93 -9.73 -14.53 -13.26
N SER A 94 -8.46 -14.84 -13.56
CA SER A 94 -7.85 -16.09 -13.13
C SER A 94 -7.63 -16.18 -11.62
N PHE A 95 -7.54 -15.02 -10.95
CA PHE A 95 -7.46 -14.93 -9.49
C PHE A 95 -8.86 -15.07 -8.87
N GLN A 96 -8.99 -15.99 -7.91
CA GLN A 96 -10.27 -16.25 -7.23
C GLN A 96 -10.15 -15.91 -5.74
N GLY A 97 -11.19 -15.30 -5.16
CA GLY A 97 -11.20 -14.91 -3.75
C GLY A 97 -10.12 -13.86 -3.42
N HIS A 98 -9.40 -14.06 -2.32
CA HIS A 98 -8.46 -13.06 -1.78
C HIS A 98 -7.00 -13.44 -1.99
N GLY A 99 -6.22 -12.45 -2.41
CA GLY A 99 -4.76 -12.45 -2.40
C GLY A 99 -4.13 -12.46 -3.80
N TYR A 100 -3.16 -11.61 -3.99
CA TYR A 100 -2.34 -11.39 -5.19
C TYR A 100 -3.04 -10.75 -6.40
N GLU A 101 -4.37 -10.72 -6.47
CA GLU A 101 -5.15 -10.05 -7.52
C GLU A 101 -4.81 -8.56 -7.60
N ASP A 102 -4.73 -7.89 -6.45
CA ASP A 102 -4.35 -6.48 -6.36
C ASP A 102 -2.92 -6.24 -6.79
N PHE A 103 -1.98 -7.10 -6.36
CA PHE A 103 -0.58 -6.98 -6.76
C PHE A 103 -0.41 -7.20 -8.26
N ASP A 104 -1.08 -8.19 -8.84
CA ASP A 104 -1.07 -8.41 -10.29
C ASP A 104 -1.58 -7.17 -11.04
N PHE A 105 -2.72 -6.63 -10.60
CA PHE A 105 -3.29 -5.42 -11.18
C PHE A 105 -2.30 -4.25 -11.12
N LEU A 106 -1.72 -3.99 -9.95
CA LEU A 106 -0.78 -2.89 -9.74
C LEU A 106 0.51 -3.05 -10.56
N ILE A 107 1.03 -4.27 -10.70
CA ILE A 107 2.22 -4.56 -11.51
C ILE A 107 1.93 -4.35 -12.99
N ARG A 108 0.79 -4.83 -13.50
CA ARG A 108 0.39 -4.58 -14.89
C ARG A 108 0.18 -3.09 -15.16
N LEU A 109 -0.44 -2.37 -14.22
CA LEU A 109 -0.61 -0.92 -14.31
C LEU A 109 0.74 -0.20 -14.32
N TYR A 110 1.66 -0.58 -13.43
CA TYR A 110 3.00 -0.01 -13.37
C TYR A 110 3.77 -0.26 -14.67
N ASN A 111 3.79 -1.51 -15.15
CA ASN A 111 4.52 -1.89 -16.37
C ASN A 111 3.89 -1.27 -17.64
N HIS A 112 2.61 -0.95 -17.62
CA HIS A 112 1.97 -0.24 -18.73
C HIS A 112 2.50 1.20 -18.89
N HIS A 113 2.86 1.84 -17.77
CA HIS A 113 3.33 3.24 -17.78
C HIS A 113 4.85 3.37 -17.73
N PHE A 114 5.54 2.36 -17.23
CA PHE A 114 6.99 2.39 -17.01
C PHE A 114 7.63 1.11 -17.55
N LEU A 115 8.58 1.28 -18.46
CA LEU A 115 9.38 0.16 -18.98
C LEU A 115 10.43 -0.21 -17.92
N SER A 116 10.10 -1.17 -17.08
CA SER A 116 10.99 -1.61 -16.01
C SER A 116 11.16 -3.13 -16.03
N LYS A 117 12.41 -3.58 -15.88
CA LYS A 117 12.71 -5.01 -15.74
C LYS A 117 12.45 -5.44 -14.31
N LEU A 118 11.84 -6.61 -14.13
CA LEU A 118 11.67 -7.21 -12.83
C LEU A 118 13.01 -7.78 -12.35
N LYS A 119 13.38 -7.46 -11.12
CA LYS A 119 14.65 -7.91 -10.53
C LYS A 119 14.56 -9.34 -10.01
N SER A 120 15.70 -10.00 -9.79
CA SER A 120 15.78 -11.39 -9.32
C SER A 120 15.06 -11.65 -7.99
N ASP A 121 14.96 -10.64 -7.12
CA ASP A 121 14.24 -10.71 -5.83
C ASP A 121 12.72 -10.49 -5.94
N PHE A 122 12.20 -10.20 -7.14
CA PHE A 122 10.81 -9.75 -7.34
C PHE A 122 9.75 -10.69 -6.72
N LEU A 123 9.92 -12.01 -6.84
CA LEU A 123 8.96 -12.99 -6.35
C LEU A 123 9.05 -13.28 -4.85
N ILE A 124 9.91 -12.58 -4.10
CA ILE A 124 9.96 -12.72 -2.66
C ILE A 124 8.68 -12.15 -2.05
N ASP A 125 7.95 -12.96 -1.30
CA ASP A 125 6.79 -12.54 -0.50
C ASP A 125 7.10 -12.66 0.99
N LYS A 126 7.78 -11.67 1.52
CA LYS A 126 8.08 -11.59 2.95
C LYS A 126 7.24 -10.52 3.61
N PRO A 127 6.38 -10.87 4.58
CA PRO A 127 5.61 -9.89 5.35
C PRO A 127 6.52 -8.89 6.06
N CYS A 128 6.15 -7.62 6.00
CA CYS A 128 6.84 -6.55 6.70
C CYS A 128 5.83 -5.49 7.13
N HIS A 129 5.97 -4.96 8.35
CA HIS A 129 5.10 -3.92 8.89
C HIS A 129 5.63 -2.51 8.61
N SER A 130 6.94 -2.37 8.40
CA SER A 130 7.55 -1.11 7.99
C SER A 130 7.46 -0.95 6.48
N PRO A 131 6.97 0.19 5.96
CA PRO A 131 6.95 0.46 4.52
C PRO A 131 8.37 0.55 3.92
N LEU A 132 9.39 0.80 4.75
CA LEU A 132 10.77 1.03 4.31
C LEU A 132 11.60 -0.26 4.22
N PHE A 133 11.18 -1.35 4.87
CA PHE A 133 11.89 -2.63 4.90
C PHE A 133 11.21 -3.72 4.07
N THR A 134 10.29 -3.35 3.20
CA THR A 134 9.64 -4.26 2.26
C THR A 134 10.62 -4.82 1.24
N THR A 135 10.36 -6.05 0.77
CA THR A 135 11.15 -6.78 -0.22
C THR A 135 10.28 -7.24 -1.39
N GLY A 136 10.89 -7.75 -2.44
CA GLY A 136 10.22 -8.34 -3.58
C GLY A 136 9.27 -7.39 -4.31
N PHE A 137 8.15 -7.91 -4.80
CA PHE A 137 7.16 -7.11 -5.52
C PHE A 137 6.55 -5.98 -4.65
N ARG A 138 6.52 -6.15 -3.32
CA ARG A 138 6.06 -5.08 -2.41
C ARG A 138 7.04 -3.90 -2.41
N LYS A 139 8.35 -4.16 -2.44
CA LYS A 139 9.38 -3.13 -2.59
C LYS A 139 9.24 -2.42 -3.94
N TYR A 140 9.08 -3.20 -5.01
CA TYR A 140 8.91 -2.68 -6.37
C TYR A 140 7.75 -1.66 -6.48
N LEU A 141 6.59 -2.00 -5.93
CA LEU A 141 5.46 -1.09 -5.86
C LEU A 141 5.60 -0.01 -4.79
N GLY A 142 6.24 -0.34 -3.66
CA GLY A 142 6.47 0.56 -2.54
C GLY A 142 7.36 1.74 -2.88
N GLU A 143 8.35 1.56 -3.77
CA GLU A 143 9.18 2.65 -4.30
C GLU A 143 8.31 3.76 -4.92
N TYR A 144 7.22 3.36 -5.60
CA TYR A 144 6.28 4.29 -6.20
C TYR A 144 5.44 5.07 -5.18
N CYS A 145 5.30 4.53 -3.97
CA CYS A 145 4.55 5.15 -2.87
C CYS A 145 5.38 6.14 -2.03
N LEU A 146 6.72 6.16 -2.15
CA LEU A 146 7.58 6.93 -1.25
C LEU A 146 7.24 8.42 -1.18
N ASP A 147 6.91 9.05 -2.32
CA ASP A 147 6.53 10.48 -2.34
C ASP A 147 5.25 10.76 -1.55
N ILE A 148 4.34 9.79 -1.49
CA ILE A 148 3.08 9.89 -0.76
C ILE A 148 3.36 9.74 0.75
N LEU A 149 4.22 8.80 1.13
CA LEU A 149 4.68 8.63 2.50
C LEU A 149 5.37 9.90 3.04
N LEU A 150 6.23 10.54 2.22
CA LEU A 150 6.89 11.80 2.55
C LEU A 150 5.90 12.97 2.71
N GLN A 151 4.75 12.93 2.05
CA GLN A 151 3.68 13.91 2.25
C GLN A 151 2.76 13.57 3.44
N LYS A 152 3.01 12.44 4.13
CA LYS A 152 2.18 11.92 5.23
C LYS A 152 0.71 11.72 4.82
N ASP A 153 0.47 11.49 3.53
CA ASP A 153 -0.86 11.30 2.96
C ASP A 153 -1.25 9.81 3.06
N LEU A 154 -2.01 9.48 4.08
CA LEU A 154 -2.45 8.11 4.36
C LEU A 154 -3.97 8.01 4.22
N ALA A 155 -4.45 6.99 3.51
CA ALA A 155 -5.85 6.59 3.59
C ALA A 155 -6.09 5.84 4.91
N LEU A 156 -7.34 5.73 5.32
CA LEU A 156 -7.71 5.08 6.58
C LEU A 156 -8.62 3.89 6.30
N HIS A 157 -8.24 2.71 6.81
CA HIS A 157 -9.05 1.51 6.78
C HIS A 157 -9.78 1.36 8.11
N LEU A 158 -11.10 1.27 8.06
CA LEU A 158 -11.96 1.08 9.22
C LEU A 158 -11.81 -0.36 9.73
N TYR A 159 -11.86 -0.53 11.04
CA TYR A 159 -11.85 -1.86 11.65
C TYR A 159 -13.13 -2.63 11.32
N HIS A 160 -12.96 -3.88 10.95
CA HIS A 160 -14.02 -4.88 10.89
C HIS A 160 -13.53 -6.22 11.47
N ASP A 161 -14.44 -6.99 12.03
CA ASP A 161 -14.11 -8.34 12.51
C ASP A 161 -13.83 -9.27 11.33
N LYS A 162 -12.71 -10.00 11.37
CA LYS A 162 -12.39 -11.02 10.35
C LYS A 162 -13.19 -12.28 10.63
N LYS A 163 -13.99 -12.75 9.68
CA LYS A 163 -14.64 -14.06 9.73
C LYS A 163 -13.59 -15.13 9.40
N HIS A 164 -13.16 -15.92 10.39
CA HIS A 164 -12.09 -16.91 10.27
C HIS A 164 -12.38 -18.10 9.34
N ASN A 165 -13.64 -18.33 8.95
CA ASN A 165 -14.07 -19.49 8.13
C ASN A 165 -14.59 -19.09 6.75
N ASP A 166 -14.07 -18.04 6.16
CA ASP A 166 -14.52 -17.61 4.85
C ASP A 166 -13.72 -18.33 3.75
N SER A 167 -14.42 -19.03 2.85
CA SER A 167 -13.85 -19.64 1.64
C SER A 167 -13.09 -18.62 0.77
N TYR A 168 -13.40 -17.35 0.93
CA TYR A 168 -12.72 -16.23 0.29
C TYR A 168 -11.20 -16.21 0.54
N TYR A 169 -10.76 -16.61 1.73
CA TYR A 169 -9.34 -16.64 2.09
C TYR A 169 -8.62 -17.94 1.71
N SER A 170 -9.37 -19.01 1.39
CA SER A 170 -8.80 -20.33 1.10
C SER A 170 -8.02 -20.39 -0.23
N ALA A 171 -8.32 -19.49 -1.18
CA ALA A 171 -7.69 -19.46 -2.50
C ALA A 171 -6.29 -18.81 -2.53
N ARG A 172 -5.80 -18.27 -1.39
CA ARG A 172 -4.58 -17.46 -1.36
C ARG A 172 -3.33 -18.19 -1.87
N GLU A 173 -3.18 -19.48 -1.57
CA GLU A 173 -2.02 -20.27 -2.03
C GLU A 173 -2.07 -20.53 -3.55
N GLU A 174 -3.27 -20.80 -4.08
CA GLU A 174 -3.47 -20.96 -5.52
C GLU A 174 -3.19 -19.65 -6.24
N ASN A 175 -3.72 -18.54 -5.75
CA ASN A 175 -3.45 -17.21 -6.29
C ASN A 175 -1.95 -16.89 -6.28
N TYR A 176 -1.21 -17.31 -5.24
CA TYR A 176 0.25 -17.15 -5.24
C TYR A 176 0.93 -17.96 -6.33
N ARG A 177 0.49 -19.20 -6.60
CA ARG A 177 1.03 -20.02 -7.70
C ARG A 177 0.77 -19.34 -9.05
N ILE A 178 -0.45 -18.87 -9.30
CA ILE A 178 -0.81 -18.14 -10.53
C ILE A 178 0.10 -16.92 -10.69
N PHE A 179 0.22 -16.11 -9.63
CA PHE A 179 1.07 -14.92 -9.62
C PHE A 179 2.53 -15.24 -9.93
N ARG A 180 3.10 -16.22 -9.26
CA ARG A 180 4.49 -16.67 -9.47
C ARG A 180 4.71 -17.17 -10.89
N ASP A 181 3.82 -18.02 -11.40
CA ASP A 181 3.94 -18.59 -12.74
C ASP A 181 3.84 -17.53 -13.84
N LYS A 182 3.03 -16.50 -13.62
CA LYS A 182 2.88 -15.36 -14.54
C LYS A 182 4.16 -14.53 -14.65
N TYR A 183 4.88 -14.32 -13.55
CA TYR A 183 6.01 -13.40 -13.52
C TYR A 183 7.39 -14.06 -13.55
N LYS A 184 7.54 -15.37 -13.30
CA LYS A 184 8.84 -16.07 -13.22
C LYS A 184 9.73 -15.88 -14.45
N ASN A 185 9.14 -15.82 -15.65
CA ASN A 185 9.88 -15.68 -16.91
C ASN A 185 10.18 -14.20 -17.28
N ALA A 186 9.62 -13.25 -16.55
CA ALA A 186 9.85 -11.80 -16.76
C ALA A 186 10.99 -11.25 -15.89
N ILE A 187 11.57 -12.09 -15.03
CA ILE A 187 12.63 -11.72 -14.10
C ILE A 187 13.97 -11.71 -14.86
N SER A 188 14.77 -10.66 -14.69
CA SER A 188 16.13 -10.63 -15.24
C SER A 188 17.07 -11.46 -14.36
N ASP A 189 18.04 -12.14 -15.02
CA ASP A 189 19.09 -12.92 -14.34
C ASP A 189 20.15 -12.07 -13.68
N GLU A 190 20.07 -10.74 -13.77
CA GLU A 190 20.99 -9.82 -13.11
C GLU A 190 20.87 -9.95 -11.59
N CYS A 191 21.92 -10.42 -10.94
CA CYS A 191 22.00 -10.49 -9.50
C CYS A 191 22.07 -9.06 -8.92
N HIS A 192 21.00 -8.62 -8.29
CA HIS A 192 21.01 -7.37 -7.54
C HIS A 192 21.02 -7.70 -6.04
N TYR A 193 21.96 -7.09 -5.33
CA TYR A 193 21.93 -7.12 -3.86
C TYR A 193 20.61 -6.51 -3.39
N ASP A 194 19.93 -7.23 -2.51
CA ASP A 194 18.64 -6.81 -1.97
C ASP A 194 18.81 -5.56 -1.11
N THR A 195 18.49 -4.41 -1.68
CA THR A 195 18.37 -3.17 -0.93
C THR A 195 16.90 -2.94 -0.62
N THR A 196 16.60 -2.60 0.63
CA THR A 196 15.26 -2.15 1.03
C THR A 196 14.98 -0.74 0.49
N LEU A 197 13.77 -0.22 0.71
CA LEU A 197 13.43 1.17 0.34
C LEU A 197 14.08 2.23 1.24
N LEU A 198 14.78 1.82 2.27
CA LEU A 198 15.37 2.70 3.26
C LEU A 198 16.29 3.76 2.65
N LEU A 199 17.22 3.33 1.79
CA LEU A 199 18.17 4.27 1.17
C LEU A 199 17.49 5.26 0.23
N SER A 200 16.53 4.78 -0.59
CA SER A 200 15.73 5.65 -1.46
C SER A 200 14.92 6.66 -0.65
N PHE A 201 14.37 6.25 0.48
CA PHE A 201 13.62 7.14 1.37
C PHE A 201 14.52 8.21 2.00
N ILE A 202 15.68 7.82 2.55
CA ILE A 202 16.65 8.75 3.13
C ILE A 202 17.10 9.77 2.08
N GLN A 203 17.45 9.31 0.88
CA GLN A 203 17.88 10.21 -0.20
C GLN A 203 16.80 11.24 -0.53
N ARG A 204 15.53 10.81 -0.63
CA ARG A 204 14.41 11.75 -0.88
C ARG A 204 14.20 12.73 0.26
N CYS A 205 14.40 12.34 1.53
CA CYS A 205 14.39 13.29 2.66
C CYS A 205 15.47 14.35 2.50
N ILE A 206 16.70 13.94 2.15
CA ILE A 206 17.82 14.86 1.93
C ILE A 206 17.51 15.84 0.78
N ASP A 207 17.07 15.31 -0.36
CA ASP A 207 16.76 16.11 -1.56
C ASP A 207 15.67 17.16 -1.32
N ARG A 208 14.76 16.88 -0.38
CA ARG A 208 13.67 17.77 0.01
C ARG A 208 14.01 18.69 1.18
N GLY A 209 15.09 18.43 1.89
CA GLY A 209 15.45 19.11 3.15
C GLY A 209 14.52 18.72 4.32
N ASP A 210 13.87 17.56 4.25
CA ASP A 210 13.00 17.05 5.31
C ASP A 210 13.84 16.45 6.45
N ASP A 211 13.40 16.63 7.71
CA ASP A 211 14.01 15.95 8.85
C ASP A 211 13.51 14.51 8.92
N ILE A 212 14.41 13.55 8.78
CA ILE A 212 14.07 12.11 8.81
C ILE A 212 13.39 11.69 10.12
N ARG A 213 13.63 12.40 11.24
CA ARG A 213 13.01 12.14 12.52
C ARG A 213 11.50 12.32 12.49
N ASP A 214 10.97 13.16 11.61
CA ASP A 214 9.54 13.36 11.41
C ASP A 214 8.82 12.14 10.83
N TYR A 215 9.58 11.15 10.38
CA TYR A 215 9.12 9.90 9.77
C TYR A 215 9.52 8.66 10.58
N SER A 216 9.95 8.86 11.84
CA SER A 216 10.49 7.76 12.67
C SER A 216 9.54 6.58 12.81
N ILE A 217 8.22 6.79 12.76
CA ILE A 217 7.22 5.72 12.82
C ILE A 217 7.35 4.73 11.64
N TYR A 218 7.83 5.14 10.49
CA TYR A 218 8.00 4.27 9.33
C TYR A 218 9.15 3.25 9.48
N PHE A 219 10.06 3.49 10.43
CA PHE A 219 11.14 2.56 10.76
C PHE A 219 10.70 1.47 11.73
N ASP A 220 9.53 1.63 12.33
CA ASP A 220 9.01 0.67 13.28
C ASP A 220 8.40 -0.54 12.56
N ASN A 221 9.04 -1.69 12.72
CA ASN A 221 8.59 -2.95 12.14
C ASN A 221 7.73 -3.78 13.10
N LYS A 222 7.24 -3.18 14.18
CA LYS A 222 6.35 -3.86 15.13
C LYS A 222 4.88 -3.74 14.69
N PRO A 223 4.03 -4.72 15.03
CA PRO A 223 2.59 -4.56 14.92
C PRO A 223 2.13 -3.29 15.64
N GLY A 224 1.20 -2.55 15.05
CA GLY A 224 0.76 -1.27 15.59
C GLY A 224 0.09 -1.37 16.96
N HIS A 225 -0.57 -2.49 17.28
CA HIS A 225 -1.38 -2.63 18.49
C HIS A 225 -1.10 -3.93 19.24
N VAL A 226 -1.01 -3.83 20.57
CA VAL A 226 -0.71 -4.98 21.44
C VAL A 226 -1.86 -5.98 21.49
N ASP A 227 -3.12 -5.48 21.53
CA ASP A 227 -4.33 -6.31 21.65
C ASP A 227 -4.73 -7.03 20.33
N ARG A 228 -3.88 -7.01 19.33
CA ARG A 228 -4.10 -7.75 18.09
C ARG A 228 -4.21 -9.26 18.29
N TYR A 229 -3.67 -9.75 19.40
CA TYR A 229 -3.60 -11.15 19.74
C TYR A 229 -4.52 -11.53 20.93
N ASP A 230 -5.24 -10.57 21.49
CA ASP A 230 -6.10 -10.77 22.65
C ASP A 230 -7.58 -11.00 22.27
N THR A 231 -7.85 -11.39 20.99
CA THR A 231 -9.22 -11.72 20.52
C THR A 231 -9.25 -13.09 19.90
#